data_0fb881c2e4e1506eeb8f557a3530e71e
#
_entry.id   0fb881c2e4e1506eeb8f557a3530e71e
#
_cell.length_a   1.000
_cell.length_b   1.000
_cell.length_c   1.000
_cell.angle_alpha   90.00
_cell.angle_beta   90.00
_cell.angle_gamma   90.00
#
_symmetry.space_group_name_H-M   'P 1'
#
loop_
_entity.id
_entity.type
_entity.pdbx_description
1 polymer ?
#
loop_
_entity_poly.entity_id
_entity_poly.type
_entity_poly.pdbx_seq_one_letter_code
_entity_poly.pdbx_strand_id
1 'polypeptide(L)'
;MIRAAIDRGFDEIGFSSHARLPDNEEGNLTPESAVRYAAEIRSLAAKYADRISVRLGVEADYIPHDTTPEKARYASLGLDYLIGSIHWVVAPDGAQVPVDWSPERLMEGLKDHFAGDVEAYIRTYFAATREMVAKFDFDILGHPDLIRKFNGRLHYFDETAPWYREELRLTADAIAASGKIVEVNTGAIARGWMDDAYPSSEFRALLRARAVPFILSSDAHAATAIDCAFDRFAPEATLDHLPI
;
A
#
# COMPACT_ATOMS: atom_id res chain seq x y z
N MET A 1 -7.82 13.47 -12.40
CA MET A 1 -7.14 13.51 -11.10
C MET A 1 -6.62 14.91 -10.80
N ILE A 2 -5.58 15.47 -11.48
CA ILE A 2 -4.92 16.76 -11.14
C ILE A 2 -5.90 17.93 -11.01
N ARG A 3 -6.83 18.11 -11.98
CA ARG A 3 -7.84 19.20 -11.88
C ARG A 3 -8.70 19.05 -10.63
N ALA A 4 -9.12 17.83 -10.32
CA ALA A 4 -9.91 17.57 -9.13
C ALA A 4 -9.14 17.85 -7.83
N ALA A 5 -7.82 17.59 -7.80
CA ALA A 5 -6.95 17.95 -6.68
C ALA A 5 -6.86 19.49 -6.52
N ILE A 6 -6.63 20.19 -7.61
CA ILE A 6 -6.62 21.68 -7.61
C ILE A 6 -7.94 22.25 -7.13
N ASP A 7 -9.07 21.73 -7.63
CA ASP A 7 -10.42 22.21 -7.28
C ASP A 7 -10.76 21.97 -5.79
N ARG A 8 -10.07 21.00 -5.15
CA ARG A 8 -10.16 20.69 -3.71
C ARG A 8 -9.10 21.37 -2.86
N GLY A 9 -8.24 22.18 -3.48
CA GLY A 9 -7.25 22.99 -2.77
C GLY A 9 -5.99 22.22 -2.37
N PHE A 10 -5.68 21.08 -3.00
CA PHE A 10 -4.41 20.39 -2.81
C PHE A 10 -3.28 21.17 -3.47
N ASP A 11 -2.14 21.23 -2.82
CA ASP A 11 -0.90 21.80 -3.30
C ASP A 11 0.10 20.73 -3.81
N GLU A 12 -0.13 19.47 -3.46
CA GLU A 12 0.63 18.33 -3.98
C GLU A 12 -0.29 17.12 -4.31
N ILE A 13 0.05 16.37 -5.36
CA ILE A 13 -0.56 15.08 -5.70
C ILE A 13 0.52 14.12 -6.20
N GLY A 14 0.55 12.89 -5.65
CA GLY A 14 1.37 11.80 -6.12
C GLY A 14 0.57 10.79 -6.95
N PHE A 15 1.20 10.28 -8.02
CA PHE A 15 0.69 9.16 -8.80
C PHE A 15 1.58 7.94 -8.56
N SER A 16 0.98 6.78 -8.32
CA SER A 16 1.68 5.52 -8.03
C SER A 16 0.94 4.34 -8.64
N SER A 17 1.02 4.22 -9.98
CA SER A 17 0.47 3.03 -10.64
C SER A 17 1.22 1.77 -10.23
N HIS A 18 0.51 0.62 -10.23
CA HIS A 18 1.11 -0.67 -9.91
C HIS A 18 2.25 -1.04 -10.86
N ALA A 19 3.37 -1.49 -10.30
CA ALA A 19 4.48 -2.04 -11.04
C ALA A 19 4.08 -3.34 -11.75
N ARG A 20 4.92 -3.77 -12.70
CA ARG A 20 4.73 -5.04 -13.38
C ARG A 20 4.80 -6.20 -12.40
N LEU A 21 3.82 -7.11 -12.51
CA LEU A 21 3.89 -8.46 -11.97
C LEU A 21 4.21 -9.46 -13.10
N PRO A 22 5.06 -10.47 -12.86
CA PRO A 22 5.52 -11.39 -13.93
C PRO A 22 4.39 -12.10 -14.67
N ASP A 23 3.37 -12.55 -13.95
CA ASP A 23 2.28 -13.36 -14.48
C ASP A 23 0.94 -12.63 -14.58
N ASN A 24 0.91 -11.32 -14.27
CA ASN A 24 -0.32 -10.52 -14.33
C ASN A 24 -0.03 -9.13 -14.88
N GLU A 25 -0.37 -8.91 -16.14
CA GLU A 25 -0.21 -7.61 -16.82
C GLU A 25 -1.48 -6.74 -16.73
N GLU A 26 -2.62 -7.33 -16.33
CA GLU A 26 -3.88 -6.57 -16.24
C GLU A 26 -3.83 -5.57 -15.08
N GLY A 27 -3.95 -4.28 -15.42
CA GLY A 27 -3.87 -3.18 -14.46
C GLY A 27 -2.46 -2.78 -14.03
N ASN A 28 -1.41 -3.50 -14.45
CA ASN A 28 -0.02 -3.25 -14.08
C ASN A 28 0.78 -2.61 -15.22
N LEU A 29 1.84 -1.87 -14.85
CA LEU A 29 2.74 -1.25 -15.82
C LEU A 29 3.64 -2.31 -16.47
N THR A 30 3.56 -2.48 -17.79
CA THR A 30 4.61 -3.16 -18.57
C THR A 30 5.84 -2.24 -18.69
N PRO A 31 7.03 -2.75 -19.05
CA PRO A 31 8.20 -1.90 -19.28
C PRO A 31 7.91 -0.73 -20.23
N GLU A 32 7.18 -0.98 -21.32
CA GLU A 32 6.85 0.04 -22.34
C GLU A 32 5.81 1.04 -21.80
N SER A 33 4.79 0.58 -21.08
CA SER A 33 3.79 1.47 -20.46
C SER A 33 4.35 2.27 -19.31
N ALA A 34 5.34 1.75 -18.57
CA ALA A 34 6.01 2.46 -17.49
C ALA A 34 6.77 3.71 -18.00
N VAL A 35 7.46 3.58 -19.13
CA VAL A 35 8.15 4.72 -19.75
C VAL A 35 7.15 5.79 -20.20
N ARG A 36 6.04 5.38 -20.84
CA ARG A 36 4.97 6.31 -21.24
C ARG A 36 4.31 6.98 -20.03
N TYR A 37 4.02 6.20 -19.00
CA TYR A 37 3.46 6.69 -17.74
C TYR A 37 4.37 7.76 -17.11
N ALA A 38 5.66 7.48 -16.97
CA ALA A 38 6.62 8.44 -16.42
C ALA A 38 6.69 9.73 -17.24
N ALA A 39 6.75 9.61 -18.59
CA ALA A 39 6.79 10.77 -19.48
C ALA A 39 5.49 11.61 -19.38
N GLU A 40 4.34 10.97 -19.29
CA GLU A 40 3.05 11.65 -19.14
C GLU A 40 2.98 12.41 -17.80
N ILE A 41 3.32 11.77 -16.67
CA ILE A 41 3.31 12.43 -15.37
C ILE A 41 4.28 13.60 -15.34
N ARG A 42 5.49 13.48 -15.90
CA ARG A 42 6.46 14.59 -16.00
C ARG A 42 5.94 15.74 -16.86
N SER A 43 5.27 15.44 -17.98
CA SER A 43 4.62 16.46 -18.82
C SER A 43 3.49 17.19 -18.06
N LEU A 44 2.69 16.45 -17.30
CA LEU A 44 1.63 17.02 -16.48
C LEU A 44 2.19 17.84 -15.30
N ALA A 45 3.26 17.39 -14.68
CA ALA A 45 3.96 18.15 -13.63
C ALA A 45 4.44 19.51 -14.18
N ALA A 46 5.08 19.53 -15.32
CA ALA A 46 5.49 20.79 -15.97
C ALA A 46 4.29 21.69 -16.34
N LYS A 47 3.20 21.10 -16.83
CA LYS A 47 1.99 21.84 -17.24
C LYS A 47 1.29 22.53 -16.08
N TYR A 48 1.29 21.93 -14.89
CA TYR A 48 0.55 22.42 -13.73
C TYR A 48 1.45 22.98 -12.62
N ALA A 49 2.74 23.20 -12.91
CA ALA A 49 3.77 23.59 -11.94
C ALA A 49 3.47 24.91 -11.17
N ASP A 50 2.68 25.79 -11.77
CA ASP A 50 2.22 27.06 -11.14
C ASP A 50 1.02 26.88 -10.21
N ARG A 51 0.41 25.69 -10.17
CA ARG A 51 -0.85 25.42 -9.46
C ARG A 51 -0.77 24.32 -8.43
N ILE A 52 0.01 23.26 -8.71
CA ILE A 52 0.10 22.07 -7.88
C ILE A 52 1.40 21.31 -8.15
N SER A 53 2.03 20.81 -7.10
CA SER A 53 3.15 19.87 -7.23
C SER A 53 2.63 18.49 -7.66
N VAL A 54 3.19 17.92 -8.72
CA VAL A 54 2.82 16.59 -9.21
C VAL A 54 4.01 15.65 -9.11
N ARG A 55 3.86 14.59 -8.32
CA ARG A 55 4.91 13.60 -8.03
C ARG A 55 4.71 12.32 -8.82
N LEU A 56 5.81 11.79 -9.33
CA LEU A 56 5.86 10.53 -10.04
C LEU A 56 6.31 9.42 -9.10
N GLY A 57 5.44 8.50 -8.80
CA GLY A 57 5.73 7.29 -8.03
C GLY A 57 5.31 6.03 -8.76
N VAL A 58 5.60 4.90 -8.15
CA VAL A 58 5.16 3.56 -8.52
C VAL A 58 4.83 2.81 -7.24
N GLU A 59 3.80 1.98 -7.25
CA GLU A 59 3.54 1.00 -6.21
C GLU A 59 4.05 -0.37 -6.66
N ALA A 60 5.04 -0.90 -5.93
CA ALA A 60 5.71 -2.14 -6.26
C ALA A 60 5.43 -3.22 -5.23
N ASP A 61 5.00 -4.38 -5.70
CA ASP A 61 4.78 -5.54 -4.86
C ASP A 61 6.07 -6.17 -4.37
N TYR A 62 6.03 -6.66 -3.13
CA TYR A 62 6.96 -7.66 -2.64
C TYR A 62 6.33 -9.05 -2.71
N ILE A 63 6.91 -9.90 -3.53
CA ILE A 63 6.61 -11.34 -3.60
C ILE A 63 7.94 -12.07 -3.42
N PRO A 64 8.14 -12.82 -2.32
CA PRO A 64 9.38 -13.57 -2.08
C PRO A 64 9.82 -14.37 -3.29
N HIS A 65 11.10 -14.25 -3.67
CA HIS A 65 11.74 -14.91 -4.82
C HIS A 65 11.26 -14.48 -6.20
N ASP A 66 10.38 -13.49 -6.32
CA ASP A 66 9.79 -13.05 -7.59
C ASP A 66 10.00 -11.55 -7.81
N THR A 67 9.35 -10.68 -7.04
CA THR A 67 9.44 -9.22 -7.21
C THR A 67 9.75 -8.50 -5.91
N THR A 68 10.45 -7.37 -6.02
CA THR A 68 10.91 -6.57 -4.89
C THR A 68 10.72 -5.08 -5.12
N PRO A 69 10.29 -4.31 -4.11
CA PRO A 69 10.18 -2.86 -4.17
C PRO A 69 11.57 -2.21 -3.95
N GLU A 70 12.43 -2.31 -4.95
CA GLU A 70 13.81 -1.83 -4.89
C GLU A 70 13.98 -0.63 -5.82
N LYS A 71 14.35 0.55 -5.32
CA LYS A 71 14.54 1.77 -6.12
C LYS A 71 15.45 1.57 -7.33
N ALA A 72 16.50 0.76 -7.18
CA ALA A 72 17.42 0.47 -8.26
C ALA A 72 16.75 -0.15 -9.50
N ARG A 73 15.67 -0.90 -9.31
CA ARG A 73 14.90 -1.50 -10.43
C ARG A 73 14.15 -0.46 -11.26
N TYR A 74 13.81 0.67 -10.66
CA TYR A 74 13.02 1.74 -11.26
C TYR A 74 13.84 2.99 -11.58
N ALA A 75 15.17 2.93 -11.43
CA ALA A 75 16.07 4.09 -11.60
C ALA A 75 15.90 4.78 -12.97
N SER A 76 15.62 4.02 -14.04
CA SER A 76 15.40 4.56 -15.39
C SER A 76 14.14 5.40 -15.54
N LEU A 77 13.18 5.29 -14.61
CA LEU A 77 11.94 6.06 -14.63
C LEU A 77 12.09 7.43 -13.93
N GLY A 78 13.16 7.62 -13.15
CA GLY A 78 13.39 8.86 -12.40
C GLY A 78 12.26 9.16 -11.40
N LEU A 79 11.84 8.15 -10.62
CA LEU A 79 10.75 8.30 -9.67
C LEU A 79 11.08 9.34 -8.60
N ASP A 80 10.05 10.06 -8.14
CA ASP A 80 10.13 10.92 -6.96
C ASP A 80 9.98 10.07 -5.67
N TYR A 81 9.19 8.98 -5.71
CA TYR A 81 9.00 8.06 -4.59
C TYR A 81 8.62 6.66 -5.07
N LEU A 82 8.83 5.66 -4.20
CA LEU A 82 8.45 4.27 -4.42
C LEU A 82 7.63 3.78 -3.22
N ILE A 83 6.45 3.22 -3.49
CA ILE A 83 5.64 2.51 -2.50
C ILE A 83 5.97 1.02 -2.57
N GLY A 84 6.20 0.39 -1.42
CA GLY A 84 6.30 -1.06 -1.29
C GLY A 84 5.04 -1.63 -0.67
N SER A 85 4.42 -2.61 -1.31
CA SER A 85 3.14 -3.21 -0.89
C SER A 85 3.16 -4.73 -0.96
N ILE A 86 2.22 -5.37 -0.28
CA ILE A 86 1.98 -6.81 -0.37
C ILE A 86 0.53 -7.06 -0.76
N HIS A 87 0.33 -7.51 -1.99
CA HIS A 87 -0.97 -7.94 -2.50
C HIS A 87 -1.07 -9.47 -2.62
N TRP A 88 0.03 -10.19 -2.40
CA TRP A 88 0.12 -11.64 -2.55
C TRP A 88 0.87 -12.26 -1.38
N VAL A 89 0.32 -13.32 -0.82
CA VAL A 89 0.98 -14.14 0.20
C VAL A 89 1.46 -15.42 -0.45
N VAL A 90 2.75 -15.73 -0.32
CA VAL A 90 3.32 -16.98 -0.83
C VAL A 90 3.09 -18.07 0.18
N ALA A 91 2.32 -19.07 -0.21
CA ALA A 91 2.00 -20.23 0.60
C ALA A 91 3.19 -21.20 0.72
N PRO A 92 3.16 -22.16 1.67
CA PRO A 92 4.24 -23.14 1.85
C PRO A 92 4.53 -24.03 0.62
N ASP A 93 3.56 -24.22 -0.26
CA ASP A 93 3.70 -24.94 -1.52
C ASP A 93 4.20 -24.08 -2.68
N GLY A 94 4.43 -22.78 -2.43
CA GLY A 94 4.89 -21.79 -3.41
C GLY A 94 3.77 -21.08 -4.16
N ALA A 95 2.51 -21.41 -3.91
CA ALA A 95 1.39 -20.73 -4.55
C ALA A 95 1.24 -19.29 -4.04
N GLN A 96 0.87 -18.37 -4.93
CA GLN A 96 0.58 -16.98 -4.59
C GLN A 96 -0.91 -16.80 -4.32
N VAL A 97 -1.27 -16.50 -3.08
CA VAL A 97 -2.66 -16.28 -2.67
C VAL A 97 -2.94 -14.77 -2.61
N PRO A 98 -3.91 -14.25 -3.39
CA PRO A 98 -4.19 -12.82 -3.41
C PRO A 98 -4.83 -12.35 -2.11
N VAL A 99 -4.40 -11.19 -1.62
CA VAL A 99 -4.92 -10.59 -0.38
C VAL A 99 -6.24 -9.86 -0.62
N ASP A 100 -6.32 -9.14 -1.73
CA ASP A 100 -7.35 -8.11 -1.91
C ASP A 100 -8.09 -8.17 -3.25
N TRP A 101 -7.95 -9.24 -4.02
CA TRP A 101 -8.61 -9.41 -5.32
C TRP A 101 -10.13 -9.57 -5.18
N SER A 102 -10.56 -10.65 -4.54
CA SER A 102 -11.98 -10.86 -4.15
C SER A 102 -12.09 -11.76 -2.92
N PRO A 103 -13.22 -11.68 -2.19
CA PRO A 103 -13.50 -12.60 -1.07
C PRO A 103 -13.39 -14.07 -1.46
N GLU A 104 -13.91 -14.44 -2.64
CA GLU A 104 -13.94 -15.82 -3.14
C GLU A 104 -12.52 -16.33 -3.37
N ARG A 105 -11.68 -15.55 -4.08
CA ARG A 105 -10.29 -15.90 -4.35
C ARG A 105 -9.46 -16.05 -3.09
N LEU A 106 -9.69 -15.18 -2.10
CA LEU A 106 -9.05 -15.30 -0.80
C LEU A 106 -9.43 -16.61 -0.11
N MET A 107 -10.73 -16.92 -0.05
CA MET A 107 -11.22 -18.14 0.63
C MET A 107 -10.79 -19.42 -0.09
N GLU A 108 -10.76 -19.43 -1.42
CA GLU A 108 -10.19 -20.52 -2.22
C GLU A 108 -8.71 -20.71 -1.90
N GLY A 109 -7.91 -19.64 -1.94
CA GLY A 109 -6.48 -19.69 -1.64
C GLY A 109 -6.18 -20.18 -0.22
N LEU A 110 -6.95 -19.72 0.77
CA LEU A 110 -6.85 -20.18 2.16
C LEU A 110 -7.12 -21.68 2.26
N LYS A 111 -8.18 -22.16 1.63
CA LYS A 111 -8.55 -23.57 1.64
C LYS A 111 -7.51 -24.45 0.95
N ASP A 112 -7.09 -24.06 -0.25
CA ASP A 112 -6.30 -24.93 -1.13
C ASP A 112 -4.81 -24.92 -0.79
N HIS A 113 -4.27 -23.80 -0.28
CA HIS A 113 -2.83 -23.61 -0.06
C HIS A 113 -2.44 -23.42 1.41
N PHE A 114 -3.39 -23.12 2.30
CA PHE A 114 -3.17 -23.01 3.75
C PHE A 114 -3.98 -24.03 4.56
N ALA A 115 -4.65 -25.00 3.91
CA ALA A 115 -5.52 -25.97 4.56
C ALA A 115 -6.61 -25.33 5.47
N GLY A 116 -7.01 -24.09 5.18
CA GLY A 116 -7.93 -23.31 5.98
C GLY A 116 -7.31 -22.65 7.22
N ASP A 117 -6.00 -22.74 7.42
CA ASP A 117 -5.30 -22.11 8.54
C ASP A 117 -5.09 -20.60 8.28
N VAL A 118 -6.07 -19.84 8.73
CA VAL A 118 -6.09 -18.38 8.60
C VAL A 118 -4.97 -17.72 9.42
N GLU A 119 -4.64 -18.26 10.59
CA GLU A 119 -3.55 -17.74 11.41
C GLU A 119 -2.22 -17.88 10.68
N ALA A 120 -1.93 -19.03 10.10
CA ALA A 120 -0.72 -19.25 9.31
C ALA A 120 -0.62 -18.27 8.13
N TYR A 121 -1.71 -18.05 7.40
CA TYR A 121 -1.78 -17.09 6.29
C TYR A 121 -1.45 -15.66 6.75
N ILE A 122 -2.08 -15.18 7.81
CA ILE A 122 -1.89 -13.82 8.33
C ILE A 122 -0.48 -13.64 8.89
N ARG A 123 0.06 -14.64 9.59
CA ARG A 123 1.45 -14.62 10.07
C ARG A 123 2.44 -14.56 8.91
N THR A 124 2.17 -15.27 7.82
CA THR A 124 2.99 -15.22 6.61
C THR A 124 2.97 -13.83 5.97
N TYR A 125 1.80 -13.19 5.89
CA TYR A 125 1.66 -11.81 5.42
C TYR A 125 2.52 -10.84 6.23
N PHE A 126 2.41 -10.85 7.56
CA PHE A 126 3.20 -9.96 8.40
C PHE A 126 4.69 -10.30 8.42
N ALA A 127 5.05 -11.57 8.29
CA ALA A 127 6.46 -11.97 8.14
C ALA A 127 7.05 -11.39 6.85
N ALA A 128 6.31 -11.47 5.73
CA ALA A 128 6.71 -10.86 4.46
C ALA A 128 6.80 -9.33 4.56
N THR A 129 5.86 -8.67 5.26
CA THR A 129 5.93 -7.23 5.51
C THR A 129 7.20 -6.85 6.27
N ARG A 130 7.52 -7.57 7.35
CA ARG A 130 8.75 -7.34 8.13
C ARG A 130 10.01 -7.57 7.31
N GLU A 131 10.01 -8.61 6.48
CA GLU A 131 11.12 -8.89 5.56
C GLU A 131 11.30 -7.77 4.55
N MET A 132 10.22 -7.33 3.92
CA MET A 132 10.21 -6.26 2.93
C MET A 132 10.80 -4.97 3.50
N VAL A 133 10.30 -4.49 4.64
CA VAL A 133 10.77 -3.22 5.22
C VAL A 133 12.22 -3.29 5.70
N ALA A 134 12.70 -4.47 6.09
CA ALA A 134 14.07 -4.66 6.57
C ALA A 134 15.11 -4.77 5.44
N LYS A 135 14.71 -5.26 4.26
CA LYS A 135 15.66 -5.63 3.20
C LYS A 135 15.71 -4.66 2.02
N PHE A 136 14.61 -3.95 1.71
CA PHE A 136 14.51 -3.25 0.43
C PHE A 136 14.45 -1.74 0.59
N ASP A 137 15.00 -1.04 -0.42
CA ASP A 137 15.04 0.42 -0.47
C ASP A 137 13.85 0.97 -1.25
N PHE A 138 12.83 1.39 -0.49
CA PHE A 138 11.65 2.11 -0.95
C PHE A 138 11.28 3.19 0.08
N ASP A 139 10.35 4.08 -0.23
CA ASP A 139 10.05 5.26 0.62
C ASP A 139 8.86 5.02 1.54
N ILE A 140 7.76 4.53 0.99
CA ILE A 140 6.46 4.44 1.65
C ILE A 140 6.02 2.99 1.74
N LEU A 141 5.62 2.56 2.92
CA LEU A 141 4.93 1.28 3.12
C LEU A 141 3.44 1.46 2.85
N GLY A 142 2.96 0.79 1.80
CA GLY A 142 1.56 0.78 1.42
C GLY A 142 0.72 -0.08 2.37
N HIS A 143 -0.48 0.37 2.72
CA HIS A 143 -1.56 -0.34 3.46
C HIS A 143 -1.11 -1.61 4.24
N PRO A 144 -0.30 -1.48 5.31
CA PRO A 144 0.46 -2.61 5.90
C PRO A 144 -0.38 -3.68 6.60
N ASP A 145 -1.68 -3.50 6.69
CA ASP A 145 -2.65 -4.50 7.17
C ASP A 145 -3.82 -4.71 6.17
N LEU A 146 -3.49 -4.70 4.86
CA LEU A 146 -4.43 -4.91 3.76
C LEU A 146 -5.27 -6.20 3.91
N ILE A 147 -4.74 -7.21 4.59
CA ILE A 147 -5.46 -8.45 4.94
C ILE A 147 -6.82 -8.21 5.61
N ARG A 148 -7.06 -7.03 6.20
CA ARG A 148 -8.33 -6.66 6.83
C ARG A 148 -9.44 -6.33 5.82
N LYS A 149 -9.10 -6.09 4.54
CA LYS A 149 -10.04 -5.59 3.53
C LYS A 149 -11.39 -6.30 3.53
N PHE A 150 -11.37 -7.61 3.57
CA PHE A 150 -12.60 -8.42 3.51
C PHE A 150 -13.10 -8.86 4.89
N ASN A 151 -12.34 -8.61 5.98
CA ASN A 151 -12.65 -9.15 7.29
C ASN A 151 -13.98 -8.64 7.85
N GLY A 152 -14.35 -7.38 7.58
CA GLY A 152 -15.65 -6.82 7.97
C GLY A 152 -16.87 -7.55 7.39
N ARG A 153 -16.70 -8.29 6.27
CA ARG A 153 -17.75 -9.09 5.62
C ARG A 153 -17.62 -10.58 5.87
N LEU A 154 -16.39 -11.09 5.82
CA LEU A 154 -16.11 -12.53 5.93
C LEU A 154 -15.98 -12.99 7.37
N HIS A 155 -15.58 -12.10 8.29
CA HIS A 155 -15.27 -12.44 9.68
C HIS A 155 -14.34 -13.65 9.79
N TYR A 156 -13.31 -13.71 8.91
CA TYR A 156 -12.46 -14.88 8.78
C TYR A 156 -11.37 -14.96 9.84
N PHE A 157 -11.12 -13.85 10.57
CA PHE A 157 -10.29 -13.86 11.76
C PHE A 157 -10.74 -12.82 12.79
N ASP A 158 -10.31 -13.02 14.03
CA ASP A 158 -10.55 -12.10 15.16
C ASP A 158 -9.38 -11.11 15.28
N GLU A 159 -9.63 -9.83 14.94
CA GLU A 159 -8.66 -8.74 15.06
C GLU A 159 -8.27 -8.43 16.52
N THR A 160 -9.00 -8.98 17.50
CA THR A 160 -8.67 -8.84 18.93
C THR A 160 -7.85 -10.01 19.48
N ALA A 161 -7.62 -11.05 18.69
CA ALA A 161 -6.87 -12.23 19.11
C ALA A 161 -5.45 -11.87 19.57
N PRO A 162 -4.96 -12.45 20.68
CA PRO A 162 -3.62 -12.14 21.19
C PRO A 162 -2.50 -12.36 20.18
N TRP A 163 -2.62 -13.41 19.35
CA TRP A 163 -1.62 -13.71 18.32
C TRP A 163 -1.60 -12.64 17.22
N TYR A 164 -2.76 -12.08 16.82
CA TYR A 164 -2.85 -11.03 15.82
C TYR A 164 -2.23 -9.71 16.34
N ARG A 165 -2.56 -9.33 17.57
CA ARG A 165 -1.96 -8.16 18.23
C ARG A 165 -0.44 -8.28 18.38
N GLU A 166 0.06 -9.48 18.62
CA GLU A 166 1.51 -9.74 18.65
C GLU A 166 2.12 -9.53 17.26
N GLU A 167 1.47 -9.98 16.18
CA GLU A 167 1.94 -9.69 14.81
C GLU A 167 1.97 -8.18 14.52
N LEU A 168 0.94 -7.43 14.93
CA LEU A 168 0.94 -5.97 14.81
C LEU A 168 2.11 -5.34 15.58
N ARG A 169 2.37 -5.79 16.80
CA ARG A 169 3.46 -5.27 17.63
C ARG A 169 4.84 -5.53 17.00
N LEU A 170 5.10 -6.77 16.59
CA LEU A 170 6.35 -7.17 15.95
C LEU A 170 6.58 -6.42 14.63
N THR A 171 5.52 -6.23 13.87
CA THR A 171 5.58 -5.52 12.59
C THR A 171 5.79 -4.01 12.81
N ALA A 172 5.16 -3.42 13.83
CA ALA A 172 5.42 -2.03 14.21
C ALA A 172 6.89 -1.79 14.63
N ASP A 173 7.49 -2.74 15.35
CA ASP A 173 8.91 -2.68 15.72
C ASP A 173 9.82 -2.70 14.46
N ALA A 174 9.52 -3.58 13.50
CA ALA A 174 10.28 -3.68 12.25
C ALA A 174 10.13 -2.43 11.37
N ILE A 175 8.91 -1.89 11.24
CA ILE A 175 8.65 -0.67 10.48
C ILE A 175 9.41 0.51 11.09
N ALA A 176 9.36 0.67 12.41
CA ALA A 176 10.09 1.74 13.09
C ALA A 176 11.60 1.64 12.88
N ALA A 177 12.15 0.43 12.94
CA ALA A 177 13.57 0.20 12.69
C ALA A 177 14.01 0.46 11.24
N SER A 178 13.07 0.38 10.29
CA SER A 178 13.35 0.58 8.86
C SER A 178 13.42 2.05 8.45
N GLY A 179 12.83 2.96 9.24
CA GLY A 179 12.72 4.39 8.90
C GLY A 179 11.76 4.71 7.75
N LYS A 180 10.93 3.74 7.32
CA LYS A 180 9.95 3.95 6.25
C LYS A 180 8.81 4.85 6.70
N ILE A 181 8.24 5.60 5.75
CA ILE A 181 6.97 6.29 5.92
C ILE A 181 5.85 5.27 5.77
N VAL A 182 4.78 5.40 6.55
CA VAL A 182 3.58 4.57 6.40
C VAL A 182 2.45 5.42 5.86
N GLU A 183 1.72 4.94 4.88
CA GLU A 183 0.53 5.63 4.43
C GLU A 183 -0.66 5.41 5.39
N VAL A 184 -1.43 6.46 5.63
CA VAL A 184 -2.80 6.35 6.13
C VAL A 184 -3.69 6.29 4.90
N ASN A 185 -4.08 5.07 4.51
CA ASN A 185 -4.75 4.80 3.24
C ASN A 185 -6.26 4.70 3.42
N THR A 186 -7.01 5.54 2.71
CA THR A 186 -8.47 5.61 2.79
C THR A 186 -9.18 4.89 1.65
N GLY A 187 -8.46 4.20 0.78
CA GLY A 187 -8.98 3.57 -0.43
C GLY A 187 -10.07 2.52 -0.17
N ALA A 188 -9.98 1.77 0.93
CA ALA A 188 -11.02 0.79 1.29
C ALA A 188 -12.35 1.47 1.68
N ILE A 189 -12.29 2.64 2.30
CA ILE A 189 -13.48 3.45 2.62
C ILE A 189 -14.15 3.92 1.32
N ALA A 190 -13.35 4.47 0.40
CA ALA A 190 -13.84 4.94 -0.90
C ALA A 190 -14.53 3.84 -1.71
N ARG A 191 -14.07 2.59 -1.57
CA ARG A 191 -14.62 1.39 -2.24
C ARG A 191 -15.71 0.67 -1.43
N GLY A 192 -16.06 1.19 -0.23
CA GLY A 192 -17.13 0.64 0.62
C GLY A 192 -16.82 -0.72 1.25
N TRP A 193 -15.55 -1.06 1.43
CA TRP A 193 -15.13 -2.30 2.08
C TRP A 193 -15.00 -2.19 3.58
N MET A 194 -14.59 -1.04 4.08
CA MET A 194 -14.34 -0.79 5.51
C MET A 194 -14.77 0.63 5.89
N ASP A 195 -14.95 0.86 7.18
CA ASP A 195 -15.21 2.20 7.75
C ASP A 195 -13.95 2.82 8.39
N ASP A 196 -12.83 2.11 8.41
CA ASP A 196 -11.54 2.58 8.92
C ASP A 196 -10.48 2.59 7.79
N ALA A 197 -9.42 3.38 7.97
CA ALA A 197 -8.27 3.40 7.07
C ALA A 197 -7.31 2.24 7.35
N TYR A 198 -6.39 2.01 6.42
CA TYR A 198 -5.16 1.28 6.70
C TYR A 198 -4.06 2.24 7.17
N PRO A 199 -3.22 1.84 8.13
CA PRO A 199 -3.41 0.73 9.06
C PRO A 199 -4.61 0.93 9.97
N SER A 200 -5.04 -0.13 10.67
CA SER A 200 -6.09 -0.06 11.71
C SER A 200 -5.75 0.95 12.79
N SER A 201 -6.75 1.45 13.49
CA SER A 201 -6.56 2.40 14.59
C SER A 201 -5.60 1.86 15.66
N GLU A 202 -5.68 0.57 16.00
CA GLU A 202 -4.75 -0.08 16.94
C GLU A 202 -3.32 -0.11 16.38
N PHE A 203 -3.17 -0.46 15.10
CA PHE A 203 -1.84 -0.50 14.46
C PHE A 203 -1.23 0.91 14.32
N ARG A 204 -2.04 1.93 13.93
CA ARG A 204 -1.59 3.33 13.91
C ARG A 204 -1.11 3.79 15.29
N ALA A 205 -1.81 3.41 16.37
CA ALA A 205 -1.39 3.74 17.72
C ALA A 205 -0.02 3.13 18.08
N LEU A 206 0.23 1.86 17.70
CA LEU A 206 1.51 1.19 17.90
C LEU A 206 2.64 1.86 17.11
N LEU A 207 2.39 2.25 15.86
CA LEU A 207 3.36 2.93 15.00
C LEU A 207 3.65 4.34 15.50
N ARG A 208 2.63 5.08 15.93
CA ARG A 208 2.79 6.43 16.51
C ARG A 208 3.62 6.41 17.79
N ALA A 209 3.40 5.41 18.65
CA ALA A 209 4.20 5.24 19.88
C ALA A 209 5.69 5.00 19.59
N ARG A 210 6.05 4.65 18.35
CA ARG A 210 7.41 4.44 17.86
C ARG A 210 7.92 5.58 16.97
N ALA A 211 7.18 6.68 16.92
CA ALA A 211 7.49 7.86 16.10
C ALA A 211 7.64 7.54 14.59
N VAL A 212 6.91 6.54 14.08
CA VAL A 212 6.85 6.27 12.64
C VAL A 212 6.13 7.41 11.94
N PRO A 213 6.69 7.97 10.85
CA PRO A 213 6.04 9.03 10.10
C PRO A 213 4.88 8.50 9.26
N PHE A 214 3.81 9.29 9.18
CA PHE A 214 2.63 8.99 8.37
C PHE A 214 2.40 10.02 7.27
N ILE A 215 1.98 9.56 6.10
CA ILE A 215 1.46 10.37 5.01
C ILE A 215 0.05 9.94 4.65
N LEU A 216 -0.82 10.88 4.28
CA LEU A 216 -2.19 10.57 3.89
C LEU A 216 -2.24 10.10 2.43
N SER A 217 -2.97 9.03 2.16
CA SER A 217 -3.15 8.44 0.83
C SER A 217 -4.60 8.06 0.58
N SER A 218 -5.12 8.43 -0.58
CA SER A 218 -6.48 8.04 -0.97
C SER A 218 -6.52 6.73 -1.75
N ASP A 219 -5.41 6.30 -2.33
CA ASP A 219 -5.35 5.13 -3.22
C ASP A 219 -6.50 5.17 -4.25
N ALA A 220 -6.70 6.37 -4.83
CA ALA A 220 -7.86 6.68 -5.62
C ALA A 220 -7.71 6.26 -7.07
N HIS A 221 -8.63 5.42 -7.55
CA HIS A 221 -8.73 5.00 -8.94
C HIS A 221 -9.68 5.89 -9.77
N ALA A 222 -10.31 6.89 -9.12
CA ALA A 222 -11.19 7.85 -9.75
C ALA A 222 -11.04 9.24 -9.15
N ALA A 223 -11.23 10.29 -9.96
CA ALA A 223 -11.11 11.68 -9.52
C ALA A 223 -12.11 12.08 -8.42
N THR A 224 -13.20 11.34 -8.28
CA THR A 224 -14.21 11.56 -7.23
C THR A 224 -13.78 11.08 -5.85
N ALA A 225 -12.76 10.24 -5.76
CA ALA A 225 -12.32 9.59 -4.54
C ALA A 225 -10.98 10.13 -3.98
N ILE A 226 -10.39 11.16 -4.61
CA ILE A 226 -9.02 11.62 -4.27
C ILE A 226 -8.86 12.20 -2.88
N ASP A 227 -9.95 12.59 -2.24
CA ASP A 227 -10.00 13.16 -0.88
C ASP A 227 -10.97 12.40 0.04
N CYS A 228 -11.31 11.16 -0.32
CA CYS A 228 -12.26 10.37 0.46
C CYS A 228 -11.80 10.24 1.92
N ALA A 229 -12.64 10.70 2.84
CA ALA A 229 -12.42 10.68 4.29
C ALA A 229 -11.13 11.42 4.76
N PHE A 230 -10.53 12.29 3.97
CA PHE A 230 -9.34 13.04 4.35
C PHE A 230 -9.58 13.98 5.54
N ASP A 231 -10.76 14.59 5.63
CA ASP A 231 -11.19 15.38 6.79
C ASP A 231 -11.11 14.59 8.11
N ARG A 232 -11.43 13.30 8.06
CA ARG A 232 -11.37 12.41 9.23
C ARG A 232 -9.94 11.99 9.57
N PHE A 233 -9.09 11.75 8.58
CA PHE A 233 -7.76 11.15 8.78
C PHE A 233 -6.60 12.14 8.64
N ALA A 234 -6.80 13.37 8.19
CA ALA A 234 -5.75 14.38 8.15
C ALA A 234 -5.03 14.58 9.50
N PRO A 235 -5.71 14.56 10.66
CA PRO A 235 -5.03 14.66 11.96
C PRO A 235 -4.10 13.48 12.28
N GLU A 236 -4.18 12.39 11.55
CA GLU A 236 -3.33 11.22 11.71
C GLU A 236 -1.99 11.36 10.96
N ALA A 237 -1.96 12.15 9.88
CA ALA A 237 -0.74 12.40 9.10
C ALA A 237 0.27 13.22 9.92
N THR A 238 1.54 12.89 9.78
CA THR A 238 2.65 13.63 10.38
C THR A 238 3.49 14.36 9.34
N LEU A 239 3.25 14.07 8.07
CA LEU A 239 3.88 14.69 6.91
C LEU A 239 2.79 15.27 6.01
N ASP A 240 2.91 16.57 5.67
CA ASP A 240 2.02 17.22 4.71
C ASP A 240 2.44 16.92 3.27
N HIS A 241 3.74 16.68 3.05
CA HIS A 241 4.35 16.41 1.75
C HIS A 241 5.37 15.29 1.85
N LEU A 242 5.67 14.68 0.69
CA LEU A 242 6.77 13.73 0.59
C LEU A 242 8.11 14.44 0.83
N PRO A 243 8.94 13.92 1.74
CA PRO A 243 10.28 14.46 2.00
C PRO A 243 11.25 14.03 0.90
N ILE A 244 11.34 14.79 -0.18
CA ILE A 244 12.23 14.57 -1.33
C ILE A 244 13.12 15.76 -1.57
#